data_341e0c19a0cab930529847c9a7d6a421
#
_entry.id   341e0c19a0cab930529847c9a7d6a421
#
_cell.length_a   1.000
_cell.length_b   1.000
_cell.length_c   1.000
_cell.angle_alpha   90.00
_cell.angle_beta   90.00
_cell.angle_gamma   90.00
#
_symmetry.space_group_name_H-M   'P 1'
#
loop_
_entity.id
_entity.type
_entity.pdbx_description
1 polymer ?
#
loop_
_entity_poly.entity_id
_entity_poly.type
_entity_poly.pdbx_seq_one_letter_code
_entity_poly.pdbx_strand_id
1 'polypeptide(L)'
;MRFLSVNARYPGSTHDSLIWRASLVNSSLRTMCNASGSDWRYFMLADNGYPLQPWLLKPYETPNTTAAKHYNKRHRQLRSLVERAIGLLKARFRCLLSERKLRYDTLMSGYIIYSCTVLHNFLIARNYSIDDVEPIFEDVVADFEENVDGPDISYDELQRGIEVRHNVARYFANNQ
;
A
#
# COMPACT_ATOMS: atom_id res chain seq x y z
N MET A 1 -4.10 14.33 -1.03
CA MET A 1 -3.63 12.94 -0.77
C MET A 1 -3.72 12.66 0.72
N ARG A 2 -4.76 11.93 1.16
CA ARG A 2 -5.03 11.62 2.59
C ARG A 2 -4.63 10.20 2.91
N PHE A 3 -4.03 9.99 4.08
CA PHE A 3 -3.77 8.65 4.61
C PHE A 3 -5.04 8.13 5.28
N LEU A 4 -5.48 6.94 4.89
CA LEU A 4 -6.67 6.28 5.46
C LEU A 4 -6.31 5.38 6.64
N SER A 5 -5.15 4.74 6.57
CA SER A 5 -4.61 3.88 7.62
C SER A 5 -3.09 4.01 7.66
N VAL A 6 -2.54 3.98 8.85
CA VAL A 6 -1.09 3.98 9.09
C VAL A 6 -0.80 2.96 10.18
N ASN A 7 0.26 2.20 10.00
CA ASN A 7 0.77 1.30 11.03
C ASN A 7 2.27 1.52 11.18
N ALA A 8 2.64 2.19 12.25
CA ALA A 8 4.03 2.52 12.58
C ALA A 8 4.52 1.78 13.84
N ARG A 9 3.94 0.59 14.14
CA ARG A 9 4.29 -0.19 15.34
C ARG A 9 5.43 -1.17 15.11
N TYR A 10 5.75 -1.46 13.86
CA TYR A 10 6.74 -2.46 13.48
C TYR A 10 8.06 -1.82 13.09
N PRO A 11 9.21 -2.44 13.39
CA PRO A 11 10.49 -2.04 12.83
C PRO A 11 10.48 -2.05 11.31
N GLY A 12 11.31 -1.23 10.67
CA GLY A 12 11.39 -1.14 9.21
C GLY A 12 11.87 -2.42 8.50
N SER A 13 12.48 -3.35 9.24
CA SER A 13 12.89 -4.68 8.77
C SER A 13 11.75 -5.71 8.78
N THR A 14 10.55 -5.36 9.28
CA THR A 14 9.42 -6.27 9.32
C THR A 14 8.80 -6.40 7.94
N HIS A 15 8.59 -7.62 7.46
CA HIS A 15 7.96 -7.90 6.18
C HIS A 15 6.54 -7.33 6.08
N ASP A 16 6.24 -6.68 4.97
CA ASP A 16 4.93 -6.09 4.67
C ASP A 16 3.78 -7.10 4.78
N SER A 17 4.01 -8.35 4.37
CA SER A 17 3.03 -9.43 4.49
C SER A 17 2.64 -9.74 5.94
N LEU A 18 3.58 -9.66 6.88
CA LEU A 18 3.29 -9.86 8.32
C LEU A 18 2.48 -8.69 8.88
N ILE A 19 2.89 -7.46 8.56
CA ILE A 19 2.17 -6.24 8.97
C ILE A 19 0.75 -6.26 8.41
N TRP A 20 0.60 -6.64 7.14
CA TRP A 20 -0.70 -6.76 6.50
C TRP A 20 -1.59 -7.80 7.18
N ARG A 21 -1.06 -9.00 7.43
CA ARG A 21 -1.79 -10.09 8.08
C ARG A 21 -2.36 -9.67 9.44
N ALA A 22 -1.57 -8.96 10.24
CA ALA A 22 -1.96 -8.47 11.56
C ALA A 22 -2.82 -7.19 11.53
N SER A 23 -3.10 -6.61 10.35
CA SER A 23 -3.79 -5.34 10.24
C SER A 23 -5.31 -5.48 10.37
N LEU A 24 -5.92 -4.51 11.06
CA LEU A 24 -7.39 -4.40 11.14
C LEU A 24 -8.00 -4.12 9.76
N VAL A 25 -7.27 -3.47 8.85
CA VAL A 25 -7.72 -3.21 7.49
C VAL A 25 -7.93 -4.52 6.75
N ASN A 26 -6.95 -5.45 6.83
CA ASN A 26 -7.07 -6.76 6.20
C ASN A 26 -8.27 -7.55 6.75
N SER A 27 -8.43 -7.63 8.07
CA SER A 27 -9.54 -8.36 8.69
C SER A 27 -10.91 -7.76 8.33
N SER A 28 -11.01 -6.43 8.31
CA SER A 28 -12.24 -5.74 7.90
C SER A 28 -12.59 -5.99 6.44
N LEU A 29 -11.62 -5.87 5.52
CA LEU A 29 -11.83 -6.13 4.10
C LEU A 29 -12.20 -7.59 3.83
N ARG A 30 -11.56 -8.54 4.52
CA ARG A 30 -11.89 -9.97 4.46
C ARG A 30 -13.36 -10.20 4.85
N THR A 31 -13.80 -9.63 5.97
CA THR A 31 -15.18 -9.77 6.45
C THR A 31 -16.17 -9.17 5.46
N MET A 32 -15.91 -7.96 4.96
CA MET A 32 -16.77 -7.28 3.99
C MET A 32 -16.84 -8.04 2.66
N CYS A 33 -15.70 -8.51 2.14
CA CYS A 33 -15.63 -9.27 0.90
C CYS A 33 -16.39 -10.59 1.01
N ASN A 34 -16.26 -11.31 2.13
CA ASN A 34 -16.96 -12.57 2.35
C ASN A 34 -18.47 -12.36 2.51
N ALA A 35 -18.91 -11.27 3.13
CA ALA A 35 -20.32 -10.93 3.25
C ALA A 35 -20.94 -10.52 1.90
N SER A 36 -20.17 -9.90 0.99
CA SER A 36 -20.62 -9.46 -0.32
C SER A 36 -20.58 -10.56 -1.40
N GLY A 37 -19.85 -11.65 -1.16
CA GLY A 37 -19.72 -12.75 -2.11
C GLY A 37 -19.21 -12.29 -3.48
N SER A 38 -19.94 -12.62 -4.56
CA SER A 38 -19.60 -12.24 -5.94
C SER A 38 -19.77 -10.75 -6.25
N ASP A 39 -20.48 -10.00 -5.40
CA ASP A 39 -20.75 -8.57 -5.62
C ASP A 39 -19.62 -7.68 -5.09
N TRP A 40 -18.55 -8.26 -4.52
CA TRP A 40 -17.39 -7.51 -4.08
C TRP A 40 -16.69 -6.83 -5.24
N ARG A 41 -16.56 -5.50 -5.16
CA ARG A 41 -16.00 -4.66 -6.24
C ARG A 41 -14.87 -3.74 -5.77
N TYR A 42 -14.48 -3.81 -4.51
CA TYR A 42 -13.49 -2.92 -3.94
C TYR A 42 -12.18 -3.67 -3.72
N PHE A 43 -11.07 -3.06 -4.10
CA PHE A 43 -9.74 -3.63 -3.86
C PHE A 43 -8.72 -2.51 -3.64
N MET A 44 -7.67 -2.86 -2.94
CA MET A 44 -6.48 -2.04 -2.75
C MET A 44 -5.37 -2.54 -3.68
N LEU A 45 -4.44 -1.66 -3.98
CA LEU A 45 -3.24 -2.00 -4.74
C LEU A 45 -2.04 -2.06 -3.81
N ALA A 46 -1.27 -3.11 -3.92
CA ALA A 46 -0.06 -3.35 -3.14
C ALA A 46 1.13 -3.70 -4.04
N ASP A 47 2.34 -3.66 -3.50
CA ASP A 47 3.52 -4.14 -4.20
C ASP A 47 3.68 -5.66 -4.14
N ASN A 48 4.82 -6.16 -4.63
CA ASN A 48 5.07 -7.60 -4.69
C ASN A 48 5.27 -8.25 -3.32
N GLY A 49 5.65 -7.49 -2.30
CA GLY A 49 5.83 -7.98 -0.92
C GLY A 49 4.52 -8.38 -0.23
N TYR A 50 3.39 -7.97 -0.79
CA TYR A 50 2.07 -8.30 -0.25
C TYR A 50 1.46 -9.55 -0.88
N PRO A 51 0.55 -10.23 -0.15
CA PRO A 51 -0.18 -11.37 -0.70
C PRO A 51 -1.23 -10.94 -1.73
N LEU A 52 -1.52 -11.82 -2.69
CA LEU A 52 -2.64 -11.63 -3.61
C LEU A 52 -3.92 -12.14 -2.97
N GLN A 53 -4.92 -11.26 -2.83
CA GLN A 53 -6.23 -11.56 -2.25
C GLN A 53 -7.34 -10.85 -3.06
N PRO A 54 -8.61 -11.24 -2.97
CA PRO A 54 -9.70 -10.58 -3.72
C PRO A 54 -9.82 -9.08 -3.46
N TRP A 55 -9.40 -8.63 -2.30
CA TRP A 55 -9.41 -7.21 -1.88
C TRP A 55 -8.03 -6.54 -1.91
N LEU A 56 -6.96 -7.28 -2.25
CA LEU A 56 -5.59 -6.75 -2.33
C LEU A 56 -4.89 -7.28 -3.58
N LEU A 57 -4.72 -6.42 -4.56
CA LEU A 57 -4.16 -6.77 -5.85
C LEU A 57 -2.71 -6.32 -5.96
N LYS A 58 -1.84 -7.23 -6.40
CA LYS A 58 -0.43 -6.96 -6.70
C LYS A 58 -0.15 -7.07 -8.20
N PRO A 59 0.98 -6.55 -8.70
CA PRO A 59 1.33 -6.68 -10.11
C PRO A 59 1.55 -8.15 -10.51
N TYR A 60 1.49 -8.41 -11.80
CA TYR A 60 1.96 -9.69 -12.36
C TYR A 60 3.49 -9.70 -12.33
N GLU A 61 4.08 -10.76 -11.82
CA GLU A 61 5.55 -10.95 -11.83
C GLU A 61 6.07 -11.13 -13.25
N THR A 62 5.38 -11.97 -14.03
CA THR A 62 5.68 -12.23 -15.45
C THR A 62 4.47 -11.89 -16.32
N PRO A 63 4.31 -10.63 -16.79
CA PRO A 63 3.16 -10.23 -17.60
C PRO A 63 3.29 -10.73 -19.04
N ASN A 64 2.80 -11.92 -19.32
CA ASN A 64 2.92 -12.61 -20.63
C ASN A 64 1.86 -12.17 -21.65
N THR A 65 0.79 -11.49 -21.22
CA THR A 65 -0.27 -11.01 -22.09
C THR A 65 -0.29 -9.50 -22.19
N THR A 66 -0.85 -8.95 -23.27
CA THR A 66 -1.06 -7.51 -23.44
C THR A 66 -1.88 -6.93 -22.29
N ALA A 67 -2.94 -7.61 -21.85
CA ALA A 67 -3.77 -7.20 -20.72
C ALA A 67 -2.98 -7.12 -19.41
N ALA A 68 -2.11 -8.12 -19.13
CA ALA A 68 -1.26 -8.10 -17.94
C ALA A 68 -0.22 -6.96 -17.97
N LYS A 69 0.35 -6.67 -19.16
CA LYS A 69 1.27 -5.53 -19.34
C LYS A 69 0.58 -4.19 -19.09
N HIS A 70 -0.64 -4.02 -19.62
CA HIS A 70 -1.46 -2.82 -19.39
C HIS A 70 -1.84 -2.68 -17.93
N TYR A 71 -2.26 -3.77 -17.28
CA TYR A 71 -2.53 -3.79 -15.85
C TYR A 71 -1.32 -3.33 -15.05
N ASN A 72 -0.14 -3.90 -15.27
CA ASN A 72 1.09 -3.52 -14.56
C ASN A 72 1.46 -2.04 -14.80
N LYS A 73 1.25 -1.53 -16.00
CA LYS A 73 1.46 -0.11 -16.31
C LYS A 73 0.53 0.78 -15.47
N ARG A 74 -0.78 0.47 -15.43
CA ARG A 74 -1.77 1.23 -14.64
C ARG A 74 -1.53 1.07 -13.14
N HIS A 75 -1.21 -0.14 -12.70
CA HIS A 75 -0.87 -0.42 -11.32
C HIS A 75 0.30 0.46 -10.84
N ARG A 76 1.39 0.55 -11.62
CA ARG A 76 2.54 1.41 -11.31
C ARG A 76 2.15 2.89 -11.24
N GLN A 77 1.35 3.36 -12.20
CA GLN A 77 0.87 4.75 -12.21
C GLN A 77 0.06 5.10 -10.95
N LEU A 78 -0.79 4.18 -10.49
CA LEU A 78 -1.58 4.38 -9.27
C LEU A 78 -0.72 4.27 -8.00
N ARG A 79 0.26 3.37 -7.98
CA ARG A 79 1.21 3.24 -6.87
C ARG A 79 2.05 4.49 -6.66
N SER A 80 2.46 5.17 -7.73
CA SER A 80 3.22 6.43 -7.63
C SER A 80 2.49 7.51 -6.84
N LEU A 81 1.15 7.45 -6.72
CA LEU A 81 0.38 8.36 -5.87
C LEU A 81 0.67 8.13 -4.38
N VAL A 82 0.90 6.90 -3.96
CA VAL A 82 1.26 6.57 -2.56
C VAL A 82 2.66 7.08 -2.25
N GLU A 83 3.61 6.84 -3.14
CA GLU A 83 4.99 7.33 -3.04
C GLU A 83 5.01 8.86 -2.96
N ARG A 84 4.24 9.52 -3.82
CA ARG A 84 4.06 10.97 -3.78
C ARG A 84 3.43 11.45 -2.47
N ALA A 85 2.42 10.73 -1.94
CA ALA A 85 1.80 11.09 -0.65
C ALA A 85 2.81 11.00 0.50
N ILE A 86 3.64 9.97 0.52
CA ILE A 86 4.71 9.79 1.50
C ILE A 86 5.78 10.89 1.34
N GLY A 87 6.18 11.19 0.09
CA GLY A 87 7.13 12.26 -0.21
C GLY A 87 6.63 13.63 0.28
N LEU A 88 5.35 13.94 0.10
CA LEU A 88 4.73 15.17 0.61
C LEU A 88 4.65 15.19 2.15
N LEU A 89 4.37 14.05 2.79
CA LEU A 89 4.41 13.93 4.24
C LEU A 89 5.80 14.24 4.79
N LYS A 90 6.85 13.64 4.20
CA LYS A 90 8.25 13.86 4.57
C LYS A 90 8.70 15.30 4.31
N ALA A 91 8.31 15.89 3.18
CA ALA A 91 8.62 17.27 2.86
C ALA A 91 8.00 18.25 3.85
N ARG A 92 6.77 18.00 4.29
CA ARG A 92 6.09 18.81 5.29
C ARG A 92 6.65 18.62 6.70
N PHE A 93 6.96 17.39 7.05
CA PHE A 93 7.48 17.01 8.38
C PHE A 93 8.90 16.44 8.25
N ARG A 94 9.87 17.34 8.14
CA ARG A 94 11.27 16.98 7.87
C ARG A 94 11.92 16.10 8.95
N CYS A 95 11.30 15.96 10.12
CA CYS A 95 11.73 14.99 11.13
C CYS A 95 11.56 13.52 10.66
N LEU A 96 10.76 13.26 9.61
CA LEU A 96 10.55 11.93 9.04
C LEU A 96 11.56 11.58 7.93
N LEU A 97 12.50 12.47 7.60
CA LEU A 97 13.54 12.19 6.61
C LEU A 97 14.55 11.18 7.16
N SER A 98 15.03 10.29 6.29
CA SER A 98 16.03 9.27 6.63
C SER A 98 17.35 9.88 7.17
N GLU A 99 17.76 11.05 6.64
CA GLU A 99 18.92 11.80 7.12
C GLU A 99 18.81 12.24 8.58
N ARG A 100 17.57 12.41 9.05
CA ARG A 100 17.25 12.85 10.41
C ARG A 100 16.76 11.68 11.26
N LYS A 101 17.54 10.58 11.28
CA LYS A 101 17.16 9.36 12.03
C LYS A 101 16.54 9.71 13.37
N LEU A 102 15.30 9.30 13.57
CA LEU A 102 14.63 9.41 14.86
C LEU A 102 15.44 8.61 15.89
N ARG A 103 16.07 9.31 16.84
CA ARG A 103 16.87 8.70 17.91
C ARG A 103 16.00 8.31 19.11
N TYR A 104 14.79 7.86 18.83
CA TYR A 104 13.81 7.41 19.81
C TYR A 104 13.60 5.91 19.65
N ASP A 105 13.04 5.31 20.69
CA ASP A 105 12.56 3.93 20.59
C ASP A 105 11.44 3.78 19.52
N THR A 106 11.09 2.55 19.20
CA THR A 106 10.09 2.24 18.17
C THR A 106 8.73 2.82 18.54
N LEU A 107 8.37 2.84 19.83
CA LEU A 107 7.07 3.31 20.29
C LEU A 107 6.96 4.84 20.10
N MET A 108 7.96 5.59 20.56
CA MET A 108 8.00 7.05 20.42
C MET A 108 8.09 7.45 18.94
N SER A 109 8.89 6.76 18.15
CA SER A 109 8.99 6.97 16.70
C SER A 109 7.62 6.74 16.03
N GLY A 110 6.89 5.72 16.46
CA GLY A 110 5.52 5.46 16.02
C GLY A 110 4.58 6.62 16.33
N TYR A 111 4.61 7.16 17.54
CA TYR A 111 3.78 8.31 17.91
C TYR A 111 4.10 9.57 17.08
N ILE A 112 5.37 9.82 16.78
CA ILE A 112 5.77 10.92 15.90
C ILE A 112 5.18 10.72 14.49
N ILE A 113 5.28 9.53 13.91
CA ILE A 113 4.73 9.23 12.59
C ILE A 113 3.21 9.40 12.58
N TYR A 114 2.50 8.88 13.58
CA TYR A 114 1.05 9.07 13.72
C TYR A 114 0.66 10.53 13.80
N SER A 115 1.34 11.30 14.66
CA SER A 115 1.07 12.73 14.85
C SER A 115 1.26 13.52 13.55
N CYS A 116 2.37 13.28 12.83
CA CYS A 116 2.63 13.90 11.54
C CYS A 116 1.55 13.55 10.51
N THR A 117 1.09 12.30 10.48
CA THR A 117 0.06 11.83 9.55
C THR A 117 -1.31 12.46 9.85
N VAL A 118 -1.68 12.55 11.13
CA VAL A 118 -2.94 13.21 11.56
C VAL A 118 -2.91 14.70 11.19
N LEU A 119 -1.80 15.39 11.49
CA LEU A 119 -1.64 16.81 11.13
C LEU A 119 -1.66 17.01 9.60
N HIS A 120 -1.02 16.11 8.82
CA HIS A 120 -1.08 16.15 7.36
C HIS A 120 -2.52 16.04 6.85
N ASN A 121 -3.28 15.07 7.35
CA ASN A 121 -4.69 14.91 6.99
C ASN A 121 -5.55 16.11 7.41
N PHE A 122 -5.29 16.68 8.58
CA PHE A 122 -5.97 17.87 9.07
C PHE A 122 -5.72 19.09 8.16
N LEU A 123 -4.48 19.31 7.76
CA LEU A 123 -4.13 20.41 6.86
C LEU A 123 -4.81 20.26 5.50
N ILE A 124 -4.84 19.04 4.94
CA ILE A 124 -5.58 18.76 3.70
C ILE A 124 -7.09 19.04 3.87
N ALA A 125 -7.68 18.61 4.98
CA ALA A 125 -9.10 18.84 5.25
C ALA A 125 -9.46 20.34 5.39
N ARG A 126 -8.49 21.17 5.73
CA ARG A 126 -8.60 22.63 5.82
C ARG A 126 -8.20 23.36 4.53
N ASN A 127 -7.99 22.63 3.44
CA ASN A 127 -7.55 23.18 2.15
C ASN A 127 -6.22 23.97 2.22
N TYR A 128 -5.37 23.67 3.21
CA TYR A 128 -4.01 24.18 3.17
C TYR A 128 -3.29 23.53 1.99
N SER A 129 -2.95 24.36 1.01
CA SER A 129 -2.34 23.92 -0.23
C SER A 129 -1.02 23.17 0.02
N ILE A 130 -0.79 22.17 -0.83
CA ILE A 130 0.46 21.41 -0.90
C ILE A 130 1.27 21.93 -2.11
N ASP A 131 0.72 22.88 -2.87
CA ASP A 131 1.26 23.28 -4.18
C ASP A 131 2.66 23.89 -4.07
N ASP A 132 3.03 24.43 -2.89
CA ASP A 132 4.37 24.98 -2.62
C ASP A 132 5.34 23.95 -2.01
N VAL A 133 4.93 22.68 -1.86
CA VAL A 133 5.76 21.64 -1.24
C VAL A 133 6.09 20.58 -2.28
N GLU A 134 7.35 20.56 -2.73
CA GLU A 134 7.83 19.47 -3.58
C GLU A 134 7.97 18.17 -2.77
N PRO A 135 7.47 17.04 -3.29
CA PRO A 135 7.62 15.75 -2.63
C PRO A 135 9.09 15.33 -2.61
N ILE A 136 9.56 14.86 -1.47
CA ILE A 136 10.90 14.30 -1.32
C ILE A 136 10.80 12.80 -1.56
N PHE A 137 11.50 12.31 -2.59
CA PHE A 137 11.65 10.89 -2.87
C PHE A 137 13.01 10.45 -2.31
N GLU A 138 12.97 9.48 -1.43
CA GLU A 138 14.18 8.82 -0.91
C GLU A 138 14.25 7.43 -1.54
N ASP A 139 15.44 7.05 -1.98
CA ASP A 139 15.69 5.69 -2.45
C ASP A 139 15.54 4.73 -1.26
N VAL A 140 14.47 3.96 -1.27
CA VAL A 140 14.29 2.88 -0.32
C VAL A 140 15.11 1.71 -0.84
N VAL A 141 16.29 1.51 -0.27
CA VAL A 141 17.03 0.25 -0.45
C VAL A 141 16.23 -0.80 0.30
N ALA A 142 15.39 -1.51 -0.42
CA ALA A 142 14.71 -2.68 0.11
C ALA A 142 15.72 -3.83 0.14
N ASP A 143 16.25 -4.12 1.29
CA ASP A 143 16.92 -5.40 1.54
C ASP A 143 15.83 -6.48 1.48
N PHE A 144 15.75 -7.15 0.35
CA PHE A 144 14.89 -8.32 0.17
C PHE A 144 15.57 -9.51 0.85
N GLU A 145 15.25 -9.76 2.10
CA GLU A 145 15.46 -11.10 2.65
C GLU A 145 14.36 -12.01 2.09
N GLU A 146 14.77 -12.94 1.23
CA GLU A 146 13.95 -14.07 0.78
C GLU A 146 13.61 -14.97 1.99
N ASN A 147 12.37 -15.44 2.01
CA ASN A 147 11.81 -16.45 2.90
C ASN A 147 11.30 -15.97 4.26
N VAL A 148 10.14 -15.33 4.22
CA VAL A 148 9.15 -15.54 5.27
C VAL A 148 8.08 -16.48 4.71
N ASP A 149 7.74 -17.53 5.46
CA ASP A 149 6.67 -18.47 5.14
C ASP A 149 5.47 -17.72 4.57
N GLY A 150 4.98 -18.19 3.43
CA GLY A 150 3.93 -17.53 2.68
C GLY A 150 2.75 -17.15 3.57
N PRO A 151 2.01 -16.12 3.20
CA PRO A 151 0.90 -15.66 4.01
C PRO A 151 -0.11 -16.80 4.19
N ASP A 152 -0.73 -16.81 5.37
CA ASP A 152 -1.86 -17.70 5.73
C ASP A 152 -3.10 -17.33 4.89
N ILE A 153 -2.97 -17.50 3.58
CA ILE A 153 -4.03 -17.28 2.59
C ILE A 153 -4.61 -18.65 2.28
N SER A 154 -5.91 -18.77 2.42
CA SER A 154 -6.55 -19.99 1.96
C SER A 154 -6.39 -20.12 0.44
N TYR A 155 -6.31 -21.35 -0.06
CA TYR A 155 -6.25 -21.62 -1.50
C TYR A 155 -7.40 -20.93 -2.25
N ASP A 156 -8.60 -20.91 -1.68
CA ASP A 156 -9.78 -20.26 -2.23
C ASP A 156 -9.60 -18.73 -2.34
N GLU A 157 -9.06 -18.07 -1.32
CA GLU A 157 -8.77 -16.63 -1.37
C GLU A 157 -7.77 -16.29 -2.48
N LEU A 158 -6.74 -17.12 -2.65
CA LEU A 158 -5.76 -16.92 -3.71
C LEU A 158 -6.40 -17.06 -5.10
N GLN A 159 -7.20 -18.11 -5.33
CA GLN A 159 -7.87 -18.34 -6.61
C GLN A 159 -8.83 -17.20 -6.97
N ARG A 160 -9.65 -16.76 -6.00
CA ARG A 160 -10.53 -15.59 -6.16
C ARG A 160 -9.72 -14.30 -6.43
N GLY A 161 -8.59 -14.12 -5.77
CA GLY A 161 -7.69 -12.99 -6.01
C GLY A 161 -7.11 -12.99 -7.43
N ILE A 162 -6.72 -14.15 -7.94
CA ILE A 162 -6.27 -14.34 -9.33
C ILE A 162 -7.39 -13.96 -10.31
N GLU A 163 -8.61 -14.43 -10.07
CA GLU A 163 -9.76 -14.14 -10.91
C GLU A 163 -10.09 -12.64 -10.93
N VAL A 164 -10.16 -11.98 -9.76
CA VAL A 164 -10.40 -10.53 -9.68
C VAL A 164 -9.32 -9.76 -10.43
N ARG A 165 -8.03 -10.09 -10.24
CA ARG A 165 -6.93 -9.44 -10.97
C ARG A 165 -7.05 -9.63 -12.48
N HIS A 166 -7.41 -10.83 -12.96
CA HIS A 166 -7.64 -11.10 -14.37
C HIS A 166 -8.80 -10.27 -14.93
N ASN A 167 -9.90 -10.13 -14.19
CA ASN A 167 -11.04 -9.34 -14.60
C ASN A 167 -10.69 -7.85 -14.72
N VAL A 168 -9.94 -7.32 -13.75
CA VAL A 168 -9.43 -5.94 -13.78
C VAL A 168 -8.46 -5.74 -14.95
N ALA A 169 -7.57 -6.69 -15.21
CA ALA A 169 -6.65 -6.60 -16.34
C ALA A 169 -7.38 -6.57 -17.70
N ARG A 170 -8.41 -7.41 -17.86
CA ARG A 170 -9.27 -7.41 -19.06
C ARG A 170 -10.04 -6.09 -19.22
N TYR A 171 -10.56 -5.55 -18.12
CA TYR A 171 -11.24 -4.26 -18.14
C TYR A 171 -10.32 -3.14 -18.66
N PHE A 172 -9.09 -3.07 -18.18
CA PHE A 172 -8.13 -2.06 -18.64
C PHE A 172 -7.64 -2.28 -20.08
N ALA A 173 -7.68 -3.50 -20.58
CA ALA A 173 -7.35 -3.77 -21.99
C ALA A 173 -8.47 -3.31 -22.95
N ASN A 174 -9.72 -3.36 -22.50
CA ASN A 174 -10.89 -3.03 -23.31
C ASN A 174 -11.29 -1.54 -23.25
N ASN A 175 -10.81 -0.79 -22.26
CA ASN A 175 -11.17 0.62 -22.03
C ASN A 175 -9.88 1.49 -22.07
N GLN A 176 -9.26 1.56 -23.23
CA GLN A 176 -8.13 2.43 -23.55
C GLN A 176 -8.56 3.83 -24.00
#